data_0cb8abd3452419fb1e685c2941de1894
#
_entry.id   0cb8abd3452419fb1e685c2941de1894
#
_cell.length_a   1.000
_cell.length_b   1.000
_cell.length_c   1.000
_cell.angle_alpha   90.00
_cell.angle_beta   90.00
_cell.angle_gamma   90.00
#
_symmetry.space_group_name_H-M   'P 1'
#
loop_
_entity.id
_entity.type
_entity.pdbx_description
1 polymer ?
#
loop_
_entity_poly.entity_id
_entity_poly.type
_entity_poly.pdbx_seq_one_letter_code
_entity_poly.pdbx_strand_id
1 'polypeptide(L)' 'MGFQTIDLMRTGANIVRLRKAAGLTVHDLQMVFGFNSPQAIYKWQNGAALPTVDNLIVLAALLHVRIDDILVTDNAVA' A
#
# COMPACT_ATOMS: atom_id res chain seq x y z
N MET A 1 -26.93 3.74 -8.53
CA MET A 1 -26.07 3.60 -7.33
C MET A 1 -24.69 3.17 -7.74
N GLY A 2 -23.68 3.85 -7.25
CA GLY A 2 -22.30 3.51 -7.55
C GLY A 2 -21.63 2.79 -6.38
N PHE A 3 -20.62 2.02 -6.69
CA PHE A 3 -19.75 1.38 -5.71
C PHE A 3 -18.34 1.96 -5.82
N GLN A 4 -17.62 1.99 -4.71
CA GLN A 4 -16.21 2.35 -4.73
C GLN A 4 -15.38 1.11 -5.03
N THR A 5 -14.39 1.28 -5.88
CA THR A 5 -13.38 0.26 -6.15
C THR A 5 -12.02 0.81 -5.80
N ILE A 6 -11.05 -0.06 -5.59
CA ILE A 6 -9.69 0.36 -5.27
C ILE A 6 -8.97 0.73 -6.57
N ASP A 7 -8.37 1.92 -6.56
CA ASP A 7 -7.47 2.35 -7.63
C ASP A 7 -6.07 1.84 -7.28
N LEU A 8 -5.64 0.82 -7.99
CA LEU A 8 -4.36 0.14 -7.73
C LEU A 8 -3.17 1.07 -7.94
N MET A 9 -3.19 1.84 -9.02
CA MET A 9 -2.07 2.73 -9.35
C MET A 9 -1.92 3.84 -8.32
N ARG A 10 -3.04 4.48 -7.96
CA ARG A 10 -3.04 5.58 -7.00
C ARG A 10 -2.75 5.08 -5.59
N THR A 11 -3.22 3.90 -5.23
CA THR A 11 -2.88 3.26 -3.95
C THR A 11 -1.38 2.99 -3.89
N GLY A 12 -0.80 2.47 -4.97
CA GLY A 12 0.64 2.23 -5.04
C GLY A 12 1.46 3.50 -4.87
N ALA A 13 1.08 4.57 -5.57
CA ALA A 13 1.73 5.87 -5.44
C ALA A 13 1.58 6.43 -4.01
N ASN A 14 0.44 6.19 -3.38
CA ASN A 14 0.18 6.61 -2.01
C ASN A 14 1.05 5.85 -1.01
N ILE A 15 1.27 4.56 -1.23
CA ILE A 15 2.21 3.77 -0.40
C ILE A 15 3.62 4.37 -0.48
N VAL A 16 4.08 4.73 -1.68
CA VAL A 16 5.39 5.38 -1.85
C VAL A 16 5.45 6.68 -1.06
N ARG A 17 4.43 7.52 -1.20
CA ARG A 17 4.35 8.81 -0.51
C ARG A 17 4.40 8.63 1.01
N LEU A 18 3.58 7.74 1.54
CA LEU A 18 3.49 7.48 2.97
C LEU A 18 4.78 6.87 3.51
N ARG A 19 5.39 5.96 2.75
CA ARG A 19 6.68 5.34 3.11
C ARG A 19 7.76 6.42 3.24
N LYS A 20 7.87 7.29 2.26
CA LYS A 20 8.87 8.37 2.27
C LYS A 20 8.60 9.36 3.40
N ALA A 21 7.34 9.69 3.65
CA ALA A 21 6.96 10.56 4.76
C ALA A 21 7.33 9.96 6.11
N ALA A 22 7.29 8.64 6.24
CA ALA A 22 7.70 7.92 7.45
C ALA A 22 9.23 7.74 7.55
N GLY A 23 9.98 8.15 6.53
CA GLY A 23 11.44 8.00 6.51
C GLY A 23 11.92 6.57 6.27
N LEU A 24 11.09 5.74 5.63
CA LEU A 24 11.38 4.33 5.43
C LEU A 24 11.78 4.04 3.98
N THR A 25 12.76 3.17 3.81
CA THR A 25 13.15 2.66 2.49
C THR A 25 12.37 1.40 2.16
N VAL A 26 12.41 0.99 0.89
CA VAL A 26 11.86 -0.31 0.47
C VAL A 26 12.55 -1.44 1.24
N HIS A 27 13.86 -1.33 1.46
CA HIS A 27 14.60 -2.34 2.23
C HIS A 27 14.09 -2.44 3.66
N ASP A 28 13.79 -1.30 4.30
CA ASP A 28 13.22 -1.30 5.64
C ASP A 28 11.90 -2.08 5.68
N LEU A 29 11.02 -1.86 4.70
CA LEU A 29 9.77 -2.59 4.60
C LEU A 29 10.03 -4.08 4.39
N GLN A 30 10.95 -4.42 3.51
CA GLN A 30 11.31 -5.81 3.24
C GLN A 30 11.73 -6.52 4.52
N MET A 31 12.53 -5.87 5.35
CA MET A 31 13.01 -6.45 6.60
C MET A 31 11.87 -6.65 7.62
N VAL A 32 10.99 -5.65 7.75
CA VAL A 32 9.85 -5.73 8.66
C VAL A 32 8.92 -6.87 8.29
N PHE A 33 8.62 -7.03 6.99
CA PHE A 33 7.74 -8.08 6.50
C PHE A 33 8.41 -9.46 6.45
N GLY A 34 9.74 -9.51 6.55
CA GLY A 34 10.46 -10.77 6.44
C GLY A 34 10.47 -11.35 5.03
N PHE A 35 10.35 -10.51 4.02
CA PHE A 35 10.36 -10.97 2.62
C PHE A 35 11.79 -11.26 2.16
N ASN A 36 11.95 -12.31 1.37
CA ASN A 36 13.23 -12.70 0.80
C ASN A 36 13.72 -11.73 -0.28
N SER A 37 12.80 -10.96 -0.87
CA SER A 37 13.12 -9.98 -1.90
C SER A 37 12.15 -8.81 -1.79
N PRO A 38 12.46 -7.66 -2.41
CA PRO A 38 11.57 -6.50 -2.37
C PRO A 38 10.45 -6.55 -3.41
N GLN A 39 10.32 -7.64 -4.16
CA GLN A 39 9.41 -7.68 -5.32
C GLN A 39 7.95 -7.42 -4.96
N ALA A 40 7.47 -7.99 -3.86
CA ALA A 40 6.09 -7.76 -3.43
C ALA A 40 5.83 -6.27 -3.17
N ILE A 41 6.77 -5.60 -2.53
CA ILE A 41 6.65 -4.17 -2.21
C ILE A 41 6.62 -3.34 -3.51
N TYR A 42 7.48 -3.66 -4.46
CA TYR A 42 7.47 -2.98 -5.76
C TYR A 42 6.16 -3.20 -6.51
N LYS A 43 5.59 -4.41 -6.43
CA LYS A 43 4.28 -4.68 -7.03
C LYS A 43 3.19 -3.82 -6.39
N TRP A 44 3.23 -3.62 -5.08
CA TRP A 44 2.29 -2.72 -4.40
C TRP A 44 2.46 -1.30 -4.93
N GLN A 45 3.70 -0.83 -5.01
CA GLN A 45 4.00 0.56 -5.40
C GLN A 45 3.65 0.87 -6.85
N ASN A 46 3.76 -0.11 -7.74
CA ASN A 46 3.48 0.12 -9.16
C ASN A 46 2.06 -0.28 -9.58
N GLY A 47 1.23 -0.69 -8.63
CA GLY A 47 -0.17 -1.02 -8.91
C GLY A 47 -0.39 -2.39 -9.52
N ALA A 48 0.62 -3.28 -9.49
CA ALA A 48 0.48 -4.63 -10.01
C ALA A 48 -0.27 -5.55 -9.06
N ALA A 49 -0.24 -5.26 -7.77
CA ALA A 49 -0.91 -6.06 -6.74
C ALA A 49 -1.18 -5.19 -5.50
N LEU A 50 -2.17 -5.59 -4.71
CA LEU A 50 -2.41 -5.01 -3.39
C LEU A 50 -1.73 -5.86 -2.31
N PRO A 51 -1.32 -5.24 -1.20
CA PRO A 51 -1.00 -6.01 -0.02
C PRO A 51 -2.21 -6.82 0.43
N THR A 52 -1.97 -8.00 1.00
CA THR A 52 -3.04 -8.75 1.66
C THR A 52 -3.58 -7.94 2.85
N VAL A 53 -4.75 -8.31 3.35
CA VAL A 53 -5.33 -7.62 4.51
C VAL A 53 -4.37 -7.66 5.71
N ASP A 54 -3.74 -8.81 5.95
CA ASP A 54 -2.76 -8.95 7.03
C ASP A 54 -1.59 -7.97 6.85
N ASN A 55 -1.08 -7.87 5.62
CA ASN A 55 0.03 -6.97 5.32
C ASN A 55 -0.39 -5.50 5.40
N LEU A 56 -1.65 -5.19 5.05
CA LEU A 56 -2.18 -3.83 5.20
C LEU A 56 -2.22 -3.41 6.67
N ILE A 57 -2.59 -4.31 7.57
CA ILE A 57 -2.62 -4.02 9.01
C ILE A 57 -1.22 -3.66 9.49
N VAL A 58 -0.22 -4.46 9.12
CA VAL A 58 1.18 -4.21 9.50
C VAL A 58 1.69 -2.92 8.86
N LEU A 59 1.38 -2.71 7.59
CA LEU A 59 1.81 -1.52 6.85
C LEU A 59 1.23 -0.24 7.47
N ALA A 60 -0.05 -0.25 7.82
CA ALA A 60 -0.69 0.89 8.46
C ALA A 60 -0.03 1.23 9.79
N ALA A 61 0.26 0.22 10.61
CA ALA A 61 0.96 0.42 11.88
C ALA A 61 2.36 0.98 11.66
N LEU A 62 3.09 0.45 10.68
CA LEU A 62 4.45 0.88 10.37
C LEU A 62 4.50 2.31 9.87
N LEU A 63 3.53 2.71 9.05
CA LEU A 63 3.43 4.05 8.49
C LEU A 63 2.74 5.05 9.41
N HIS A 64 2.23 4.60 10.56
CA HIS A 64 1.47 5.41 11.53
C HIS A 64 0.23 6.06 10.90
N VAL A 65 -0.47 5.31 10.08
CA VAL A 65 -1.70 5.74 9.42
C VAL A 65 -2.77 4.67 9.58
N ARG A 66 -3.98 4.97 9.15
CA ARG A 66 -5.06 4.01 9.06
C ARG A 66 -5.03 3.30 7.71
N ILE A 67 -5.64 2.13 7.63
CA ILE A 67 -5.77 1.43 6.34
C ILE A 67 -6.49 2.32 5.32
N ASP A 68 -7.50 3.06 5.77
CA ASP A 68 -8.24 3.99 4.92
C ASP A 68 -7.35 5.09 4.32
N ASP A 69 -6.25 5.42 4.99
CA ASP A 69 -5.30 6.42 4.48
C ASP A 69 -4.38 5.84 3.41
N ILE A 70 -4.25 4.52 3.37
CA ILE A 70 -3.40 3.84 2.37
C ILE A 70 -4.17 3.61 1.08
N LEU A 71 -5.38 3.08 1.19
CA LEU A 71 -6.19 2.69 0.04
C LEU A 71 -6.79 3.92 -0.62
N VAL A 72 -6.57 4.06 -1.91
CA VAL A 72 -7.22 5.08 -2.73
C VAL A 72 -8.34 4.41 -3.50
N THR A 73 -9.54 4.94 -3.35
CA THR A 73 -10.71 4.39 -4.02
C THR A 73 -11.16 5.29 -5.15
N ASP A 74 -11.84 4.68 -6.10
CA ASP A 74 -12.45 5.37 -7.21
C ASP A 74 -13.91 4.93 -7.29
N ASN A 75 -14.78 5.81 -7.76
CA ASN A 75 -16.19 5.48 -7.89
C ASN A 75 -16.41 4.65 -9.14
N ALA A 76 -16.87 3.41 -8.94
CA ALA A 76 -17.38 2.64 -10.05
C ALA A 76 -18.81 3.10 -10.32
N VAL A 77 -19.05 3.56 -11.53
CA VAL A 77 -20.37 4.02 -11.93
C VAL A 77 -21.29 2.81 -12.15
N ALA A 78 -22.41 2.85 -11.51
CA ALA A 78 -23.42 1.84 -11.73
C ALA A 78 -24.28 2.20 -12.94
#